data_ecd64cda450028301397bb05a38b6e0b
#
_entry.id   ecd64cda450028301397bb05a38b6e0b
#
_cell.length_a   1.000
_cell.length_b   1.000
_cell.length_c   1.000
_cell.angle_alpha   90.00
_cell.angle_beta   90.00
_cell.angle_gamma   90.00
#
_symmetry.space_group_name_H-M   'P 1'
#
loop_
_entity.id
_entity.type
_entity.pdbx_description
1 polymer ?
#
loop_
_entity_poly.entity_id
_entity_poly.type
_entity_poly.pdbx_seq_one_letter_code
_entity_poly.pdbx_strand_id
1 'polypeptide(L)'
;MPRSQPVLFAIDDDVGVVAALQDDLTRRFGGDFRVIGESSAAAGLATLRGLADERVPVALLIVDHDMAEMPGVDFLARAHDMHPLAKRVLLVERDYSVRSPVIQAMTLGQADYYISKPWMLEQDLYRIVSGFLAGWAKDRQAGFALFHVIGRVQDRGTYELRELLTRFGVPFEFRAAYDRRGRKLLASRGLDGSRLPVVIRHDDYTMVQPTPAQVIAATGGTTCNDVDECDLVIVGAGPAGLAAAVYAASEGLRTVVLEETVSGGQAGNSPMIRNYPGFPQGVSGHELTRQACEQAWMFGAHMVFAQPTVGLECRDGEHLVRLTDGQRIAAGAVIAAPGIAWRRLGVPQLEELVGSGVFYGAAGSELRAMEGHDVFVVGAGNSAGQTTLHLARYARRVTMLVRGDSLERTMSDYLTREIKATANIAVRLHTEVTEGYGSGHLEALTLHDKLADRAEQVPAAALFVLIGGEPRTQWLPEAIQRRHGYILTGRDVVRDGSHSSRWPLDRAPLPLETSMPGVFAAGDARYRSIKRVASAVGDGATAVRLVHEYLGAGQPGEPPPDEDDEDRK
;
A
#
# COMPACT_ATOMS: atom_id res chain seq x y z
N MET A 1 -26.24 15.38 23.68
CA MET A 1 -26.52 14.02 24.14
C MET A 1 -25.24 13.21 23.97
N PRO A 2 -24.82 12.38 24.91
CA PRO A 2 -23.71 11.46 24.66
C PRO A 2 -24.08 10.61 23.43
N ARG A 3 -23.19 10.55 22.43
CA ARG A 3 -23.39 9.68 21.26
C ARG A 3 -23.44 8.24 21.76
N SER A 4 -24.51 7.50 21.43
CA SER A 4 -24.57 6.06 21.71
C SER A 4 -23.39 5.38 21.03
N GLN A 5 -22.70 4.47 21.73
CA GLN A 5 -21.61 3.70 21.14
C GLN A 5 -22.14 2.90 19.93
N PRO A 6 -21.43 2.93 18.79
CA PRO A 6 -21.79 2.09 17.65
C PRO A 6 -21.69 0.61 18.00
N VAL A 7 -22.39 -0.24 17.25
CA VAL A 7 -22.47 -1.66 17.53
C VAL A 7 -21.63 -2.48 16.56
N LEU A 8 -20.89 -3.46 17.08
CA LEU A 8 -20.39 -4.63 16.36
C LEU A 8 -21.36 -5.77 16.67
N PHE A 9 -21.94 -6.36 15.65
CA PHE A 9 -22.94 -7.40 15.79
C PHE A 9 -22.42 -8.72 15.25
N ALA A 10 -22.49 -9.78 16.05
CA ALA A 10 -22.06 -11.13 15.70
C ALA A 10 -23.22 -12.11 15.84
N ILE A 11 -23.33 -13.06 14.93
CA ILE A 11 -24.34 -14.12 14.99
C ILE A 11 -23.82 -15.43 14.40
N ASP A 12 -24.05 -16.51 15.14
CA ASP A 12 -23.74 -17.89 14.77
C ASP A 12 -24.70 -18.77 15.55
N ASP A 13 -25.22 -19.88 15.03
CA ASP A 13 -26.11 -20.78 15.76
C ASP A 13 -25.38 -21.64 16.81
N ASP A 14 -24.03 -21.68 16.76
CA ASP A 14 -23.18 -22.19 17.83
C ASP A 14 -22.94 -21.11 18.90
N VAL A 15 -23.54 -21.29 20.08
CA VAL A 15 -23.38 -20.39 21.23
C VAL A 15 -21.91 -20.21 21.64
N GLY A 16 -21.08 -21.26 21.47
CA GLY A 16 -19.65 -21.22 21.80
C GLY A 16 -18.89 -20.28 20.86
N VAL A 17 -19.20 -20.31 19.56
CA VAL A 17 -18.64 -19.41 18.55
C VAL A 17 -19.05 -17.96 18.82
N VAL A 18 -20.33 -17.72 19.13
CA VAL A 18 -20.84 -16.38 19.52
C VAL A 18 -20.09 -15.83 20.72
N ALA A 19 -19.93 -16.64 21.77
CA ALA A 19 -19.23 -16.22 22.99
C ALA A 19 -17.76 -15.89 22.71
N ALA A 20 -17.06 -16.72 21.93
CA ALA A 20 -15.68 -16.48 21.53
C ALA A 20 -15.52 -15.18 20.73
N LEU A 21 -16.40 -14.93 19.75
CA LEU A 21 -16.41 -13.68 18.97
C LEU A 21 -16.68 -12.46 19.84
N GLN A 22 -17.66 -12.54 20.76
CA GLN A 22 -17.96 -11.44 21.66
C GLN A 22 -16.78 -11.11 22.57
N ASP A 23 -16.13 -12.12 23.14
CA ASP A 23 -14.96 -11.94 24.00
C ASP A 23 -13.79 -11.32 23.22
N ASP A 24 -13.50 -11.85 22.04
CA ASP A 24 -12.41 -11.38 21.19
C ASP A 24 -12.65 -9.93 20.72
N LEU A 25 -13.85 -9.65 20.20
CA LEU A 25 -14.20 -8.30 19.75
C LEU A 25 -14.25 -7.31 20.92
N THR A 26 -14.79 -7.71 22.08
CA THR A 26 -14.86 -6.85 23.27
C THR A 26 -13.48 -6.53 23.81
N ARG A 27 -12.57 -7.52 23.82
CA ARG A 27 -11.18 -7.34 24.26
C ARG A 27 -10.47 -6.25 23.47
N ARG A 28 -10.71 -6.17 22.15
CA ARG A 28 -10.03 -5.24 21.26
C ARG A 28 -10.80 -3.94 21.03
N PHE A 29 -12.10 -4.00 20.86
CA PHE A 29 -12.93 -2.89 20.38
C PHE A 29 -13.96 -2.39 21.39
N GLY A 30 -14.10 -3.03 22.54
CA GLY A 30 -15.13 -2.72 23.54
C GLY A 30 -15.02 -1.32 24.16
N GLY A 31 -13.86 -0.63 24.04
CA GLY A 31 -13.72 0.75 24.46
C GLY A 31 -14.49 1.75 23.58
N ASP A 32 -14.59 1.46 22.28
CA ASP A 32 -15.19 2.35 21.27
C ASP A 32 -16.55 1.84 20.76
N PHE A 33 -16.80 0.53 20.84
CA PHE A 33 -17.97 -0.14 20.29
C PHE A 33 -18.65 -1.03 21.33
N ARG A 34 -19.97 -1.11 21.26
CA ARG A 34 -20.75 -2.12 21.99
C ARG A 34 -20.80 -3.40 21.16
N VAL A 35 -20.36 -4.53 21.72
CA VAL A 35 -20.42 -5.83 21.04
C VAL A 35 -21.70 -6.56 21.45
N ILE A 36 -22.47 -7.02 20.48
CA ILE A 36 -23.70 -7.78 20.66
C ILE A 36 -23.55 -9.09 19.89
N GLY A 37 -23.80 -10.21 20.56
CA GLY A 37 -23.87 -11.54 19.99
C GLY A 37 -25.26 -12.14 20.13
N GLU A 38 -25.72 -12.83 19.09
CA GLU A 38 -26.98 -13.56 19.06
C GLU A 38 -26.76 -14.97 18.50
N SER A 39 -27.56 -15.92 18.98
CA SER A 39 -27.45 -17.32 18.52
C SER A 39 -28.66 -17.81 17.72
N SER A 40 -29.55 -16.91 17.32
CA SER A 40 -30.74 -17.21 16.51
C SER A 40 -30.99 -16.09 15.51
N ALA A 41 -31.26 -16.46 14.26
CA ALA A 41 -31.52 -15.49 13.19
C ALA A 41 -32.76 -14.63 13.52
N ALA A 42 -33.78 -15.20 14.12
CA ALA A 42 -34.98 -14.46 14.51
C ALA A 42 -34.69 -13.42 15.61
N ALA A 43 -33.93 -13.79 16.65
CA ALA A 43 -33.51 -12.89 17.71
C ALA A 43 -32.59 -11.79 17.16
N GLY A 44 -31.65 -12.16 16.33
CA GLY A 44 -30.72 -11.23 15.70
C GLY A 44 -31.40 -10.14 14.85
N LEU A 45 -32.38 -10.51 14.02
CA LEU A 45 -33.17 -9.54 13.24
C LEU A 45 -34.05 -8.65 14.14
N ALA A 46 -34.58 -9.18 15.25
CA ALA A 46 -35.33 -8.39 16.23
C ALA A 46 -34.42 -7.36 16.91
N THR A 47 -33.23 -7.77 17.36
CA THR A 47 -32.21 -6.88 17.94
C THR A 47 -31.80 -5.79 16.99
N LEU A 48 -31.49 -6.13 15.72
CA LEU A 48 -31.11 -5.15 14.68
C LEU A 48 -32.26 -4.14 14.41
N ARG A 49 -33.50 -4.58 14.39
CA ARG A 49 -34.67 -3.70 14.25
C ARG A 49 -34.78 -2.73 15.41
N GLY A 50 -34.63 -3.19 16.65
CA GLY A 50 -34.61 -2.32 17.83
C GLY A 50 -33.50 -1.26 17.76
N LEU A 51 -32.28 -1.65 17.30
CA LEU A 51 -31.17 -0.72 17.10
C LEU A 51 -31.47 0.33 16.01
N ALA A 52 -32.18 -0.07 14.95
CA ALA A 52 -32.59 0.85 13.89
C ALA A 52 -33.65 1.84 14.41
N ASP A 53 -34.65 1.38 15.16
CA ASP A 53 -35.68 2.21 15.76
C ASP A 53 -35.09 3.23 16.76
N GLU A 54 -34.11 2.81 17.55
CA GLU A 54 -33.33 3.68 18.45
C GLU A 54 -32.29 4.56 17.75
N ARG A 55 -32.10 4.40 16.45
CA ARG A 55 -31.07 5.07 15.65
C ARG A 55 -29.64 4.82 16.13
N VAL A 56 -29.40 3.68 16.74
CA VAL A 56 -28.06 3.23 17.13
C VAL A 56 -27.34 2.71 15.90
N PRO A 57 -26.18 3.26 15.53
CA PRO A 57 -25.47 2.80 14.35
C PRO A 57 -24.85 1.43 14.55
N VAL A 58 -25.04 0.53 13.61
CA VAL A 58 -24.30 -0.72 13.49
C VAL A 58 -23.12 -0.48 12.52
N ALA A 59 -21.91 -0.76 12.97
CA ALA A 59 -20.69 -0.56 12.18
C ALA A 59 -20.30 -1.80 11.40
N LEU A 60 -20.51 -2.98 11.97
CA LEU A 60 -20.10 -4.25 11.40
C LEU A 60 -21.11 -5.33 11.77
N LEU A 61 -21.39 -6.22 10.81
CA LEU A 61 -22.14 -7.47 10.96
C LEU A 61 -21.18 -8.62 10.65
N ILE A 62 -21.01 -9.55 11.58
CA ILE A 62 -20.29 -10.81 11.40
C ILE A 62 -21.31 -11.93 11.54
N VAL A 63 -21.55 -12.68 10.47
CA VAL A 63 -22.68 -13.59 10.35
C VAL A 63 -22.19 -14.95 9.87
N ASP A 64 -22.55 -16.01 10.58
CA ASP A 64 -22.29 -17.36 10.11
C ASP A 64 -23.01 -17.66 8.79
N HIS A 65 -22.31 -18.34 7.88
CA HIS A 65 -22.85 -18.67 6.56
C HIS A 65 -23.95 -19.75 6.63
N ASP A 66 -23.75 -20.76 7.46
CA ASP A 66 -24.55 -22.00 7.47
C ASP A 66 -25.47 -22.12 8.69
N MET A 67 -26.17 -21.03 9.07
CA MET A 67 -27.12 -21.08 10.18
C MET A 67 -28.37 -21.93 9.87
N ALA A 68 -28.79 -22.74 10.81
CA ALA A 68 -29.93 -23.68 10.65
C ALA A 68 -31.26 -23.01 10.27
N GLU A 69 -31.56 -21.81 10.84
CA GLU A 69 -32.83 -21.11 10.62
C GLU A 69 -32.88 -20.36 9.29
N MET A 70 -31.72 -19.85 8.82
CA MET A 70 -31.62 -18.98 7.65
C MET A 70 -30.16 -18.90 7.18
N PRO A 71 -29.89 -19.03 5.87
CA PRO A 71 -28.55 -18.78 5.34
C PRO A 71 -28.02 -17.38 5.72
N GLY A 72 -26.75 -17.29 6.07
CA GLY A 72 -26.14 -16.03 6.48
C GLY A 72 -26.24 -14.91 5.44
N VAL A 73 -26.23 -15.26 4.16
CA VAL A 73 -26.41 -14.30 3.05
C VAL A 73 -27.80 -13.67 3.08
N ASP A 74 -28.84 -14.46 3.35
CA ASP A 74 -30.22 -13.97 3.46
C ASP A 74 -30.41 -13.09 4.71
N PHE A 75 -29.74 -13.46 5.80
CA PHE A 75 -29.68 -12.63 7.00
C PHE A 75 -29.03 -11.27 6.71
N LEU A 76 -27.88 -11.27 6.06
CA LEU A 76 -27.17 -10.04 5.67
C LEU A 76 -28.00 -9.14 4.76
N ALA A 77 -28.76 -9.71 3.83
CA ALA A 77 -29.65 -8.94 2.95
C ALA A 77 -30.73 -8.20 3.77
N ARG A 78 -31.40 -8.90 4.71
CA ARG A 78 -32.42 -8.28 5.59
C ARG A 78 -31.82 -7.27 6.58
N ALA A 79 -30.62 -7.55 7.09
CA ALA A 79 -29.90 -6.64 7.97
C ALA A 79 -29.47 -5.36 7.24
N HIS A 80 -29.10 -5.46 5.95
CA HIS A 80 -28.72 -4.33 5.11
C HIS A 80 -29.86 -3.32 4.91
N ASP A 81 -31.10 -3.81 4.78
CA ASP A 81 -32.27 -2.93 4.67
C ASP A 81 -32.44 -2.03 5.90
N MET A 82 -32.08 -2.53 7.08
CA MET A 82 -32.16 -1.81 8.35
C MET A 82 -30.91 -0.96 8.64
N HIS A 83 -29.74 -1.45 8.25
CA HIS A 83 -28.43 -0.85 8.51
C HIS A 83 -27.55 -0.79 7.25
N PRO A 84 -27.89 0.04 6.25
CA PRO A 84 -27.23 0.03 4.93
C PRO A 84 -25.76 0.44 4.93
N LEU A 85 -25.29 1.06 6.00
CA LEU A 85 -23.89 1.48 6.17
C LEU A 85 -23.05 0.48 6.98
N ALA A 86 -23.65 -0.56 7.53
CA ALA A 86 -22.92 -1.60 8.24
C ALA A 86 -22.08 -2.42 7.26
N LYS A 87 -20.83 -2.69 7.61
CA LYS A 87 -19.97 -3.61 6.86
C LYS A 87 -20.42 -5.06 7.16
N ARG A 88 -20.31 -5.95 6.18
CA ARG A 88 -20.91 -7.29 6.21
C ARG A 88 -19.83 -8.35 6.01
N VAL A 89 -19.64 -9.20 7.00
CA VAL A 89 -18.65 -10.28 6.98
C VAL A 89 -19.35 -11.60 7.20
N LEU A 90 -19.05 -12.60 6.37
CA LEU A 90 -19.47 -13.97 6.56
C LEU A 90 -18.42 -14.76 7.36
N LEU A 91 -18.85 -15.59 8.31
CA LEU A 91 -18.03 -16.65 8.87
C LEU A 91 -18.27 -17.92 8.05
N VAL A 92 -17.20 -18.64 7.74
CA VAL A 92 -17.28 -19.84 6.91
C VAL A 92 -16.36 -20.93 7.45
N GLU A 93 -16.76 -22.19 7.27
CA GLU A 93 -15.88 -23.31 7.57
C GLU A 93 -14.67 -23.34 6.62
N ARG A 94 -13.56 -23.88 7.10
CA ARG A 94 -12.28 -23.93 6.33
C ARG A 94 -12.31 -24.93 5.16
N ASP A 95 -13.46 -25.43 4.79
CA ASP A 95 -13.61 -26.38 3.69
C ASP A 95 -13.66 -25.67 2.32
N TYR A 96 -12.91 -26.17 1.35
CA TYR A 96 -12.83 -25.67 -0.02
C TYR A 96 -14.18 -25.72 -0.78
N SER A 97 -15.09 -26.60 -0.39
CA SER A 97 -16.43 -26.73 -1.01
C SER A 97 -17.31 -25.50 -0.81
N VAL A 98 -17.08 -24.72 0.26
CA VAL A 98 -17.89 -23.54 0.61
C VAL A 98 -17.40 -22.26 -0.09
N ARG A 99 -16.23 -22.26 -0.71
CA ARG A 99 -15.66 -21.06 -1.34
C ARG A 99 -16.50 -20.52 -2.49
N SER A 100 -17.12 -21.38 -3.31
CA SER A 100 -17.88 -20.93 -4.49
C SER A 100 -19.11 -20.10 -4.11
N PRO A 101 -19.99 -20.50 -3.19
CA PRO A 101 -21.13 -19.69 -2.74
C PRO A 101 -20.72 -18.38 -2.08
N VAL A 102 -19.64 -18.39 -1.28
CA VAL A 102 -19.13 -17.19 -0.58
C VAL A 102 -18.56 -16.18 -1.57
N ILE A 103 -17.74 -16.63 -2.53
CA ILE A 103 -17.23 -15.78 -3.60
C ILE A 103 -18.39 -15.21 -4.42
N GLN A 104 -19.42 -16.00 -4.70
CA GLN A 104 -20.62 -15.53 -5.39
C GLN A 104 -21.35 -14.44 -4.59
N ALA A 105 -21.54 -14.62 -3.27
CA ALA A 105 -22.16 -13.63 -2.40
C ALA A 105 -21.38 -12.31 -2.39
N MET A 106 -20.05 -12.38 -2.39
CA MET A 106 -19.18 -11.20 -2.48
C MET A 106 -19.26 -10.54 -3.86
N THR A 107 -19.22 -11.32 -4.93
CA THR A 107 -19.35 -10.83 -6.32
C THR A 107 -20.68 -10.10 -6.55
N LEU A 108 -21.76 -10.59 -5.93
CA LEU A 108 -23.10 -9.97 -5.98
C LEU A 108 -23.26 -8.81 -4.99
N GLY A 109 -22.21 -8.46 -4.21
CA GLY A 109 -22.26 -7.39 -3.22
C GLY A 109 -23.15 -7.69 -2.02
N GLN A 110 -23.43 -8.95 -1.72
CA GLN A 110 -24.22 -9.38 -0.57
C GLN A 110 -23.41 -9.43 0.71
N ALA A 111 -22.10 -9.68 0.60
CA ALA A 111 -21.12 -9.58 1.70
C ALA A 111 -19.92 -8.76 1.24
N ASP A 112 -19.25 -8.11 2.19
CA ASP A 112 -18.05 -7.30 1.91
C ASP A 112 -16.77 -8.13 2.10
N TYR A 113 -16.81 -9.18 2.93
CA TYR A 113 -15.68 -10.08 3.19
C TYR A 113 -16.14 -11.40 3.84
N TYR A 114 -15.19 -12.34 4.03
CA TYR A 114 -15.40 -13.54 4.82
C TYR A 114 -14.22 -13.83 5.75
N ILE A 115 -14.47 -14.54 6.85
CA ILE A 115 -13.48 -15.03 7.81
C ILE A 115 -13.69 -16.55 7.96
N SER A 116 -12.61 -17.32 7.87
CA SER A 116 -12.68 -18.79 8.05
C SER A 116 -12.64 -19.17 9.53
N LYS A 117 -13.44 -20.16 9.91
CA LYS A 117 -13.39 -20.81 11.23
C LYS A 117 -12.42 -21.99 11.22
N PRO A 118 -11.56 -22.17 12.24
CA PRO A 118 -11.25 -21.21 13.29
C PRO A 118 -10.37 -20.05 12.77
N TRP A 119 -10.59 -18.85 13.31
CA TRP A 119 -9.82 -17.65 12.93
C TRP A 119 -8.57 -17.47 13.80
N MET A 120 -7.55 -16.85 13.24
CA MET A 120 -6.43 -16.30 13.99
C MET A 120 -6.72 -14.84 14.38
N LEU A 121 -6.57 -14.52 15.68
CA LEU A 121 -7.01 -13.24 16.24
C LEU A 121 -6.44 -12.01 15.51
N GLU A 122 -5.12 -11.94 15.39
CA GLU A 122 -4.45 -10.77 14.82
C GLU A 122 -4.55 -10.74 13.28
N GLN A 123 -4.37 -11.88 12.63
CA GLN A 123 -4.26 -11.97 11.18
C GLN A 123 -5.61 -11.98 10.47
N ASP A 124 -6.59 -12.70 11.01
CA ASP A 124 -7.90 -12.83 10.38
C ASP A 124 -8.91 -11.85 10.98
N LEU A 125 -9.20 -11.96 12.29
CA LEU A 125 -10.29 -11.21 12.89
C LEU A 125 -9.95 -9.72 13.05
N TYR A 126 -8.90 -9.40 13.78
CA TYR A 126 -8.61 -8.00 14.14
C TYR A 126 -8.18 -7.15 12.97
N ARG A 127 -7.41 -7.70 12.04
CA ARG A 127 -7.00 -7.01 10.81
C ARG A 127 -8.22 -6.61 9.97
N ILE A 128 -9.10 -7.58 9.70
CA ILE A 128 -10.29 -7.38 8.86
C ILE A 128 -11.24 -6.38 9.52
N VAL A 129 -11.56 -6.59 10.81
CA VAL A 129 -12.44 -5.71 11.58
C VAL A 129 -11.87 -4.29 11.64
N SER A 130 -10.59 -4.12 11.95
CA SER A 130 -9.96 -2.78 12.01
C SER A 130 -10.06 -2.05 10.67
N GLY A 131 -9.83 -2.74 9.54
CA GLY A 131 -9.97 -2.17 8.20
C GLY A 131 -11.39 -1.70 7.91
N PHE A 132 -12.40 -2.50 8.24
CA PHE A 132 -13.80 -2.12 8.04
C PHE A 132 -14.25 -0.99 8.95
N LEU A 133 -13.83 -0.98 10.22
CA LEU A 133 -14.15 0.11 11.14
C LEU A 133 -13.50 1.43 10.71
N ALA A 134 -12.30 1.38 10.15
CA ALA A 134 -11.65 2.54 9.57
C ALA A 134 -12.45 3.12 8.40
N GLY A 135 -12.89 2.27 7.45
CA GLY A 135 -13.73 2.66 6.33
C GLY A 135 -15.08 3.22 6.79
N TRP A 136 -15.77 2.51 7.69
CA TRP A 136 -17.05 2.94 8.22
C TRP A 136 -16.98 4.29 8.97
N ALA A 137 -15.93 4.50 9.77
CA ALA A 137 -15.70 5.75 10.47
C ALA A 137 -15.46 6.94 9.52
N LYS A 138 -14.74 6.71 8.43
CA LYS A 138 -14.51 7.70 7.37
C LYS A 138 -15.81 8.11 6.69
N ASP A 139 -16.66 7.15 6.33
CA ASP A 139 -17.94 7.39 5.66
C ASP A 139 -18.92 8.20 6.54
N ARG A 140 -18.82 8.08 7.86
CA ARG A 140 -19.67 8.79 8.83
C ARG A 140 -19.03 10.04 9.46
N GLN A 141 -17.80 10.39 9.08
CA GLN A 141 -17.01 11.43 9.77
C GLN A 141 -16.92 11.15 11.31
N ALA A 142 -16.98 9.89 11.70
CA ALA A 142 -16.81 9.44 13.07
C ALA A 142 -15.31 9.45 13.41
N GLY A 143 -14.94 10.05 14.53
CA GLY A 143 -13.52 10.23 14.91
C GLY A 143 -12.88 8.96 15.46
N PHE A 144 -12.99 7.82 14.78
CA PHE A 144 -12.25 6.60 15.14
C PHE A 144 -10.81 6.67 14.63
N ALA A 145 -9.84 6.50 15.52
CA ALA A 145 -8.43 6.37 15.20
C ALA A 145 -7.91 5.06 15.80
N LEU A 146 -7.33 4.20 14.98
CA LEU A 146 -6.73 2.95 15.45
C LEU A 146 -5.51 3.23 16.33
N PHE A 147 -4.75 4.29 16.00
CA PHE A 147 -3.58 4.71 16.74
C PHE A 147 -3.60 6.19 17.10
N HIS A 148 -3.10 6.50 18.29
CA HIS A 148 -2.63 7.83 18.65
C HIS A 148 -1.10 7.86 18.50
N VAL A 149 -0.61 8.70 17.61
CA VAL A 149 0.82 8.91 17.39
C VAL A 149 1.25 10.16 18.12
N ILE A 150 2.17 10.00 19.08
CA ILE A 150 2.71 11.12 19.86
C ILE A 150 4.17 11.30 19.49
N GLY A 151 4.53 12.48 18.98
CA GLY A 151 5.88 12.74 18.49
C GLY A 151 6.19 14.23 18.37
N ARG A 152 7.37 14.54 17.85
CA ARG A 152 7.73 15.90 17.47
C ARG A 152 7.31 16.17 16.04
N VAL A 153 6.80 17.36 15.74
CA VAL A 153 6.30 17.74 14.41
C VAL A 153 7.39 17.62 13.35
N GLN A 154 8.61 18.02 13.71
CA GLN A 154 9.76 18.06 12.81
C GLN A 154 10.81 17.03 13.26
N ASP A 155 10.42 15.77 13.36
CA ASP A 155 11.30 14.67 13.75
C ASP A 155 11.19 13.55 12.70
N ARG A 156 12.33 13.06 12.25
CA ARG A 156 12.42 12.04 11.19
C ARG A 156 11.64 10.77 11.54
N GLY A 157 11.82 10.22 12.75
CA GLY A 157 11.12 9.00 13.16
C GLY A 157 9.61 9.18 13.24
N THR A 158 9.16 10.36 13.71
CA THR A 158 7.73 10.73 13.71
C THR A 158 7.19 10.87 12.30
N TYR A 159 7.94 11.47 11.38
CA TYR A 159 7.57 11.60 9.98
C TYR A 159 7.46 10.24 9.28
N GLU A 160 8.49 9.40 9.38
CA GLU A 160 8.54 8.07 8.77
C GLU A 160 7.37 7.20 9.25
N LEU A 161 7.04 7.28 10.54
CA LEU A 161 5.90 6.55 11.12
C LEU A 161 4.56 7.04 10.60
N ARG A 162 4.35 8.35 10.53
CA ARG A 162 3.10 8.94 9.98
C ARG A 162 2.94 8.61 8.50
N GLU A 163 4.02 8.64 7.73
CA GLU A 163 4.03 8.23 6.33
C GLU A 163 3.69 6.75 6.19
N LEU A 164 4.28 5.88 7.01
CA LEU A 164 3.98 4.45 7.06
C LEU A 164 2.49 4.20 7.28
N LEU A 165 1.91 4.80 8.33
CA LEU A 165 0.50 4.63 8.68
C LEU A 165 -0.43 5.18 7.58
N THR A 166 -0.07 6.31 6.98
CA THR A 166 -0.82 6.89 5.87
C THR A 166 -0.81 5.98 4.65
N ARG A 167 0.36 5.44 4.30
CA ARG A 167 0.51 4.52 3.15
C ARG A 167 -0.19 3.19 3.37
N PHE A 168 -0.18 2.69 4.61
CA PHE A 168 -0.85 1.44 4.98
C PHE A 168 -2.36 1.62 5.21
N GLY A 169 -2.87 2.86 5.14
CA GLY A 169 -4.28 3.18 5.26
C GLY A 169 -4.84 3.08 6.68
N VAL A 170 -3.97 3.13 7.63
CA VAL A 170 -4.35 3.00 9.03
C VAL A 170 -4.79 4.35 9.57
N PRO A 171 -6.02 4.50 10.08
CA PRO A 171 -6.48 5.75 10.66
C PRO A 171 -5.74 6.01 11.97
N PHE A 172 -5.10 7.17 12.04
CA PHE A 172 -4.40 7.61 13.24
C PHE A 172 -4.64 9.07 13.56
N GLU A 173 -4.50 9.42 14.82
CA GLU A 173 -4.52 10.78 15.30
C GLU A 173 -3.12 11.19 15.76
N PHE A 174 -2.56 12.21 15.14
CA PHE A 174 -1.28 12.76 15.56
C PHE A 174 -1.44 13.80 16.68
N ARG A 175 -0.58 13.74 17.68
CA ARG A 175 -0.46 14.72 18.77
C ARG A 175 1.00 15.11 18.97
N ALA A 176 1.24 16.42 19.01
CA ALA A 176 2.56 16.90 19.35
C ALA A 176 2.87 16.58 20.83
N ALA A 177 4.05 16.03 21.10
CA ALA A 177 4.43 15.61 22.45
C ALA A 177 4.47 16.77 23.46
N TYR A 178 4.66 18.01 22.99
CA TYR A 178 4.71 19.23 23.81
C TYR A 178 3.33 19.87 24.04
N ASP A 179 2.29 19.45 23.32
CA ASP A 179 0.95 19.99 23.55
C ASP A 179 0.29 19.41 24.83
N ARG A 180 -0.81 20.03 25.28
CA ARG A 180 -1.50 19.60 26.50
C ARG A 180 -2.03 18.17 26.42
N ARG A 181 -2.54 17.76 25.24
CA ARG A 181 -3.11 16.43 25.02
C ARG A 181 -2.02 15.39 24.88
N GLY A 182 -0.96 15.67 24.14
CA GLY A 182 0.20 14.78 24.00
C GLY A 182 0.86 14.50 25.34
N ARG A 183 1.13 15.53 26.16
CA ARG A 183 1.67 15.35 27.51
C ARG A 183 0.74 14.54 28.42
N LYS A 184 -0.57 14.75 28.36
CA LYS A 184 -1.53 13.97 29.15
C LYS A 184 -1.52 12.49 28.76
N LEU A 185 -1.46 12.19 27.46
CA LEU A 185 -1.38 10.81 26.96
C LEU A 185 -0.08 10.12 27.39
N LEU A 186 1.06 10.79 27.29
CA LEU A 186 2.35 10.26 27.77
C LEU A 186 2.32 10.01 29.28
N ALA A 187 1.89 11.00 30.08
CA ALA A 187 1.83 10.87 31.53
C ALA A 187 0.90 9.74 31.98
N SER A 188 -0.23 9.51 31.30
CA SER A 188 -1.14 8.40 31.61
C SER A 188 -0.52 7.01 31.39
N ARG A 189 0.63 6.94 30.69
CA ARG A 189 1.40 5.71 30.44
C ARG A 189 2.74 5.69 31.22
N GLY A 190 2.96 6.64 32.13
CA GLY A 190 4.21 6.77 32.87
C GLY A 190 5.41 7.18 32.01
N LEU A 191 5.15 7.82 30.86
CA LEU A 191 6.19 8.24 29.92
C LEU A 191 6.47 9.73 30.06
N ASP A 192 7.74 10.12 30.03
CA ASP A 192 8.23 11.50 30.17
C ASP A 192 8.40 12.23 28.84
N GLY A 193 8.22 11.53 27.71
CA GLY A 193 8.42 12.10 26.37
C GLY A 193 9.86 12.21 25.92
N SER A 194 10.83 11.62 26.63
CA SER A 194 12.25 11.58 26.23
C SER A 194 12.47 10.67 25.02
N ARG A 195 11.72 9.58 24.93
CA ARG A 195 11.78 8.58 23.86
C ARG A 195 10.56 8.69 22.95
N LEU A 196 10.73 9.30 21.78
CA LEU A 196 9.70 9.53 20.77
C LEU A 196 10.12 8.92 19.43
N PRO A 197 9.18 8.59 18.53
CA PRO A 197 7.71 8.65 18.70
C PRO A 197 7.15 7.56 19.63
N VAL A 198 5.97 7.82 20.19
CA VAL A 198 5.17 6.84 20.94
C VAL A 198 3.87 6.59 20.17
N VAL A 199 3.51 5.33 20.01
CA VAL A 199 2.27 4.90 19.39
C VAL A 199 1.40 4.20 20.42
N ILE A 200 0.18 4.67 20.58
CA ILE A 200 -0.82 4.07 21.47
C ILE A 200 -1.97 3.57 20.59
N ARG A 201 -2.21 2.27 20.59
CA ARG A 201 -3.35 1.66 19.92
C ARG A 201 -4.62 1.94 20.75
N HIS A 202 -5.78 1.94 20.11
CA HIS A 202 -7.05 2.28 20.76
C HIS A 202 -7.39 1.38 21.97
N ASP A 203 -6.79 0.19 22.08
CA ASP A 203 -6.90 -0.75 23.21
C ASP A 203 -5.80 -0.57 24.27
N ASP A 204 -5.17 0.59 24.28
CA ASP A 204 -4.11 1.00 25.21
C ASP A 204 -2.75 0.31 25.04
N TYR A 205 -2.61 -0.60 24.05
CA TYR A 205 -1.30 -1.17 23.71
C TYR A 205 -0.34 -0.06 23.27
N THR A 206 0.78 0.07 23.99
CA THR A 206 1.71 1.17 23.83
C THR A 206 3.06 0.70 23.31
N MET A 207 3.55 1.35 22.26
CA MET A 207 4.86 1.11 21.64
C MET A 207 5.70 2.40 21.73
N VAL A 208 6.95 2.29 22.20
CA VAL A 208 7.89 3.40 22.30
C VAL A 208 8.98 3.22 21.25
N GLN A 209 9.13 4.19 20.36
CA GLN A 209 10.05 4.14 19.21
C GLN A 209 9.87 2.84 18.39
N PRO A 210 8.64 2.51 17.96
CA PRO A 210 8.40 1.25 17.29
C PRO A 210 9.10 1.18 15.93
N THR A 211 9.53 -0.03 15.57
CA THR A 211 9.96 -0.33 14.21
C THR A 211 8.76 -0.41 13.26
N PRO A 212 8.95 -0.24 11.94
CA PRO A 212 7.88 -0.45 10.95
C PRO A 212 7.19 -1.81 11.09
N ALA A 213 7.95 -2.87 11.29
CA ALA A 213 7.42 -4.22 11.48
C ALA A 213 6.50 -4.33 12.70
N GLN A 214 6.88 -3.73 13.84
CA GLN A 214 6.05 -3.72 15.05
C GLN A 214 4.73 -2.99 14.82
N VAL A 215 4.76 -1.86 14.10
CA VAL A 215 3.55 -1.10 13.79
C VAL A 215 2.63 -1.89 12.85
N ILE A 216 3.18 -2.51 11.81
CA ILE A 216 2.43 -3.34 10.86
C ILE A 216 1.82 -4.53 11.59
N ALA A 217 2.59 -5.25 12.40
CA ALA A 217 2.08 -6.36 13.22
C ALA A 217 0.96 -5.92 14.17
N ALA A 218 1.06 -4.72 14.75
CA ALA A 218 0.02 -4.16 15.61
C ALA A 218 -1.29 -3.82 14.87
N THR A 219 -1.27 -3.76 13.53
CA THR A 219 -2.48 -3.66 12.70
C THR A 219 -3.04 -5.02 12.28
N GLY A 220 -2.35 -6.12 12.59
CA GLY A 220 -2.65 -7.47 12.11
C GLY A 220 -2.00 -7.82 10.76
N GLY A 221 -1.10 -6.98 10.25
CA GLY A 221 -0.32 -7.30 9.04
C GLY A 221 0.75 -8.36 9.31
N THR A 222 0.89 -9.32 8.40
CA THR A 222 1.90 -10.38 8.47
C THR A 222 3.30 -9.79 8.19
N THR A 223 4.23 -9.98 9.11
CA THR A 223 5.63 -9.50 8.99
C THR A 223 6.66 -10.61 9.03
N CYS A 224 6.23 -11.85 9.28
CA CYS A 224 7.08 -13.05 9.23
C CYS A 224 6.50 -13.98 8.17
N ASN A 225 7.37 -14.57 7.37
CA ASN A 225 6.94 -15.57 6.40
C ASN A 225 6.89 -16.95 7.10
N ASP A 226 5.84 -17.73 6.82
CA ASP A 226 5.64 -19.11 7.29
C ASP A 226 5.48 -20.11 6.13
N VAL A 227 5.79 -19.67 4.90
CA VAL A 227 5.70 -20.45 3.67
C VAL A 227 7.10 -20.77 3.14
N ASP A 228 7.45 -22.05 3.08
CA ASP A 228 8.75 -22.51 2.58
C ASP A 228 8.74 -22.72 1.05
N GLU A 229 7.57 -23.07 0.48
CA GLU A 229 7.40 -23.40 -0.93
C GLU A 229 6.07 -22.88 -1.49
N CYS A 230 6.09 -22.32 -2.72
CA CYS A 230 4.90 -21.84 -3.42
C CYS A 230 5.07 -21.91 -4.95
N ASP A 231 3.98 -21.68 -5.68
CA ASP A 231 4.02 -21.69 -7.14
C ASP A 231 4.62 -20.38 -7.67
N LEU A 232 4.34 -19.25 -6.99
CA LEU A 232 4.78 -17.93 -7.40
C LEU A 232 5.20 -17.06 -6.22
N VAL A 233 6.41 -16.48 -6.29
CA VAL A 233 6.82 -15.35 -5.45
C VAL A 233 6.75 -14.05 -6.24
N ILE A 234 6.11 -13.05 -5.66
CA ILE A 234 6.06 -11.67 -6.19
C ILE A 234 6.86 -10.77 -5.26
N VAL A 235 7.89 -10.10 -5.78
CA VAL A 235 8.71 -9.16 -5.01
C VAL A 235 8.31 -7.73 -5.30
N GLY A 236 7.70 -7.08 -4.32
CA GLY A 236 7.15 -5.73 -4.36
C GLY A 236 5.62 -5.70 -4.45
N ALA A 237 4.98 -4.96 -3.53
CA ALA A 237 3.53 -4.73 -3.46
C ALA A 237 3.12 -3.34 -3.97
N GLY A 238 3.79 -2.84 -5.02
CA GLY A 238 3.32 -1.70 -5.82
C GLY A 238 2.21 -2.11 -6.78
N PRO A 239 1.69 -1.20 -7.64
CA PRO A 239 0.59 -1.52 -8.57
C PRO A 239 0.82 -2.74 -9.45
N ALA A 240 2.05 -2.97 -9.92
CA ALA A 240 2.38 -4.14 -10.74
C ALA A 240 2.31 -5.44 -9.92
N GLY A 241 2.94 -5.46 -8.73
CA GLY A 241 2.93 -6.64 -7.87
C GLY A 241 1.56 -6.94 -7.30
N LEU A 242 0.78 -5.92 -6.92
CA LEU A 242 -0.60 -6.11 -6.45
C LEU A 242 -1.52 -6.65 -7.55
N ALA A 243 -1.40 -6.15 -8.79
CA ALA A 243 -2.15 -6.71 -9.92
C ALA A 243 -1.76 -8.17 -10.15
N ALA A 244 -0.45 -8.47 -10.17
CA ALA A 244 0.01 -9.86 -10.29
C ALA A 244 -0.52 -10.74 -9.15
N ALA A 245 -0.55 -10.24 -7.90
CA ALA A 245 -1.06 -10.99 -6.76
C ALA A 245 -2.56 -11.30 -6.89
N VAL A 246 -3.37 -10.31 -7.33
CA VAL A 246 -4.81 -10.49 -7.56
C VAL A 246 -5.04 -11.57 -8.61
N TYR A 247 -4.41 -11.45 -9.77
CA TYR A 247 -4.61 -12.41 -10.88
C TYR A 247 -4.09 -13.80 -10.49
N ALA A 248 -2.86 -13.92 -10.00
CA ALA A 248 -2.27 -15.20 -9.66
C ALA A 248 -3.09 -15.97 -8.61
N ALA A 249 -3.50 -15.30 -7.53
CA ALA A 249 -4.30 -15.93 -6.50
C ALA A 249 -5.72 -16.27 -6.98
N SER A 250 -6.35 -15.41 -7.79
CA SER A 250 -7.68 -15.68 -8.37
C SER A 250 -7.68 -16.84 -9.37
N GLU A 251 -6.55 -17.09 -10.03
CA GLU A 251 -6.33 -18.18 -10.97
C GLU A 251 -5.77 -19.45 -10.29
N GLY A 252 -5.68 -19.46 -8.95
CA GLY A 252 -5.40 -20.64 -8.13
C GLY A 252 -3.91 -20.91 -7.84
N LEU A 253 -2.98 -20.01 -8.20
CA LEU A 253 -1.58 -20.17 -7.84
C LEU A 253 -1.35 -19.88 -6.34
N ARG A 254 -0.60 -20.76 -5.65
CA ARG A 254 -0.11 -20.50 -4.30
C ARG A 254 0.89 -19.34 -4.37
N THR A 255 0.43 -18.14 -4.02
CA THR A 255 1.15 -16.89 -4.26
C THR A 255 1.64 -16.26 -2.97
N VAL A 256 2.93 -16.00 -2.87
CA VAL A 256 3.56 -15.21 -1.80
C VAL A 256 4.00 -13.86 -2.34
N VAL A 257 3.62 -12.78 -1.66
CA VAL A 257 4.01 -11.40 -2.00
C VAL A 257 4.90 -10.84 -0.91
N LEU A 258 6.10 -10.43 -1.26
CA LEU A 258 7.10 -9.87 -0.37
C LEU A 258 7.21 -8.36 -0.58
N GLU A 259 7.03 -7.59 0.49
CA GLU A 259 7.13 -6.12 0.44
C GLU A 259 8.09 -5.61 1.52
N GLU A 260 9.03 -4.79 1.12
CA GLU A 260 10.07 -4.21 2.00
C GLU A 260 9.48 -3.32 3.09
N THR A 261 8.38 -2.65 2.81
CA THR A 261 7.72 -1.72 3.75
C THR A 261 6.23 -2.04 3.86
N VAL A 262 5.39 -1.31 3.15
CA VAL A 262 3.93 -1.46 3.09
C VAL A 262 3.46 -1.42 1.65
N SER A 263 2.27 -1.97 1.39
CA SER A 263 1.66 -1.97 0.05
C SER A 263 1.53 -0.56 -0.55
N GLY A 264 1.44 -0.52 -1.88
CA GLY A 264 1.17 0.69 -2.64
C GLY A 264 2.35 1.25 -3.42
N GLY A 265 3.59 0.94 -3.03
CA GLY A 265 4.78 1.45 -3.71
C GLY A 265 4.77 2.98 -3.87
N GLN A 266 5.28 3.49 -4.98
CA GLN A 266 5.27 4.94 -5.25
C GLN A 266 3.86 5.49 -5.58
N ALA A 267 2.98 4.66 -6.10
CA ALA A 267 1.61 5.07 -6.39
C ALA A 267 0.82 5.39 -5.11
N GLY A 268 1.05 4.63 -4.04
CA GLY A 268 0.40 4.84 -2.74
C GLY A 268 0.64 6.24 -2.16
N ASN A 269 1.75 6.88 -2.49
CA ASN A 269 2.08 8.25 -2.05
C ASN A 269 1.37 9.34 -2.87
N SER A 270 0.71 8.98 -3.98
CA SER A 270 0.05 9.97 -4.84
C SER A 270 -1.27 10.45 -4.23
N PRO A 271 -1.44 11.73 -3.92
CA PRO A 271 -2.68 12.23 -3.33
C PRO A 271 -3.89 12.09 -4.28
N MET A 272 -3.64 12.11 -5.59
CA MET A 272 -4.69 12.03 -6.61
C MET A 272 -4.14 11.52 -7.94
N ILE A 273 -4.64 10.38 -8.40
CA ILE A 273 -4.38 9.80 -9.72
C ILE A 273 -5.59 10.10 -10.59
N ARG A 274 -5.42 10.95 -11.62
CA ARG A 274 -6.51 11.42 -12.49
C ARG A 274 -6.57 10.69 -13.83
N ASN A 275 -5.55 9.90 -14.15
CA ASN A 275 -5.39 9.20 -15.43
C ASN A 275 -5.48 7.69 -15.29
N TYR A 276 -6.14 7.20 -14.23
CA TYR A 276 -6.49 5.80 -14.10
C TYR A 276 -7.93 5.59 -14.63
N PRO A 277 -8.14 4.69 -15.61
CA PRO A 277 -9.46 4.44 -16.17
C PRO A 277 -10.47 3.97 -15.12
N GLY A 278 -11.75 4.36 -15.25
CA GLY A 278 -12.81 4.02 -14.31
C GLY A 278 -13.02 5.02 -13.17
N PHE A 279 -12.12 6.00 -13.00
CA PHE A 279 -12.21 7.02 -11.95
C PHE A 279 -12.25 8.44 -12.55
N PRO A 280 -13.40 8.93 -13.05
CA PRO A 280 -13.50 10.22 -13.74
C PRO A 280 -13.17 11.42 -12.84
N GLN A 281 -13.36 11.30 -11.54
CA GLN A 281 -12.99 12.32 -10.55
C GLN A 281 -11.56 12.13 -10.01
N GLY A 282 -10.87 11.05 -10.44
CA GLY A 282 -9.61 10.61 -9.87
C GLY A 282 -9.81 9.76 -8.62
N VAL A 283 -8.74 9.09 -8.22
CA VAL A 283 -8.67 8.27 -6.99
C VAL A 283 -7.36 8.55 -6.29
N SER A 284 -7.31 8.54 -4.96
CA SER A 284 -6.02 8.61 -4.27
C SER A 284 -5.22 7.33 -4.52
N GLY A 285 -3.91 7.46 -4.67
CA GLY A 285 -3.06 6.29 -4.89
C GLY A 285 -3.13 5.29 -3.74
N HIS A 286 -3.21 5.80 -2.51
CA HIS A 286 -3.43 5.01 -1.32
C HIS A 286 -4.72 4.18 -1.40
N GLU A 287 -5.87 4.79 -1.72
CA GLU A 287 -7.14 4.08 -1.80
C GLU A 287 -7.12 2.99 -2.88
N LEU A 288 -6.59 3.32 -4.07
CA LEU A 288 -6.46 2.37 -5.16
C LEU A 288 -5.63 1.14 -4.78
N THR A 289 -4.48 1.35 -4.15
CA THR A 289 -3.56 0.26 -3.79
C THR A 289 -4.00 -0.52 -2.55
N ARG A 290 -4.70 0.13 -1.61
CA ARG A 290 -5.34 -0.54 -0.49
C ARG A 290 -6.41 -1.52 -0.97
N GLN A 291 -7.30 -1.10 -1.87
CA GLN A 291 -8.33 -1.96 -2.45
C GLN A 291 -7.72 -3.14 -3.20
N ALA A 292 -6.66 -2.92 -3.99
CA ALA A 292 -5.96 -4.00 -4.68
C ALA A 292 -5.28 -4.99 -3.71
N CYS A 293 -4.72 -4.50 -2.60
CA CYS A 293 -4.14 -5.33 -1.55
C CYS A 293 -5.22 -6.19 -0.85
N GLU A 294 -6.35 -5.59 -0.50
CA GLU A 294 -7.50 -6.32 0.07
C GLU A 294 -8.04 -7.38 -0.89
N GLN A 295 -8.12 -7.05 -2.17
CA GLN A 295 -8.56 -7.99 -3.20
C GLN A 295 -7.58 -9.17 -3.34
N ALA A 296 -6.26 -8.94 -3.32
CA ALA A 296 -5.27 -10.00 -3.33
C ALA A 296 -5.41 -10.94 -2.11
N TRP A 297 -5.63 -10.39 -0.92
CA TRP A 297 -5.91 -11.18 0.28
C TRP A 297 -7.19 -12.02 0.15
N MET A 298 -8.26 -11.44 -0.39
CA MET A 298 -9.52 -12.14 -0.62
C MET A 298 -9.35 -13.39 -1.47
N PHE A 299 -8.50 -13.33 -2.47
CA PHE A 299 -8.19 -14.49 -3.32
C PHE A 299 -7.15 -15.44 -2.70
N GLY A 300 -6.62 -15.14 -1.52
CA GLY A 300 -5.72 -16.01 -0.77
C GLY A 300 -4.24 -15.78 -1.03
N ALA A 301 -3.84 -14.63 -1.58
CA ALA A 301 -2.43 -14.27 -1.66
C ALA A 301 -1.83 -14.08 -0.26
N HIS A 302 -0.69 -14.72 0.01
CA HIS A 302 0.05 -14.57 1.26
C HIS A 302 0.94 -13.31 1.18
N MET A 303 0.54 -12.24 1.87
CA MET A 303 1.23 -10.95 1.84
C MET A 303 2.15 -10.81 3.06
N VAL A 304 3.45 -10.62 2.85
CA VAL A 304 4.44 -10.43 3.91
C VAL A 304 5.04 -9.03 3.80
N PHE A 305 4.86 -8.20 4.83
CA PHE A 305 5.30 -6.80 4.89
C PHE A 305 6.53 -6.63 5.76
N ALA A 306 7.23 -5.51 5.61
CA ALA A 306 8.46 -5.19 6.33
C ALA A 306 9.53 -6.28 6.21
N GLN A 307 9.52 -7.02 5.09
CA GLN A 307 10.45 -8.12 4.79
C GLN A 307 11.20 -7.85 3.48
N PRO A 308 12.37 -7.21 3.55
CA PRO A 308 13.19 -6.98 2.37
C PRO A 308 13.71 -8.28 1.75
N THR A 309 13.57 -8.39 0.44
CA THR A 309 14.23 -9.44 -0.34
C THR A 309 15.69 -9.06 -0.59
N VAL A 310 16.62 -9.95 -0.27
CA VAL A 310 18.08 -9.69 -0.36
C VAL A 310 18.80 -10.53 -1.40
N GLY A 311 18.12 -11.49 -2.04
CA GLY A 311 18.73 -12.29 -3.10
C GLY A 311 17.75 -13.21 -3.80
N LEU A 312 18.19 -13.68 -4.98
CA LEU A 312 17.50 -14.67 -5.79
C LEU A 312 18.58 -15.63 -6.35
N GLU A 313 18.36 -16.93 -6.19
CA GLU A 313 19.18 -17.98 -6.77
C GLU A 313 18.29 -18.90 -7.61
N CYS A 314 18.85 -19.52 -8.65
CA CYS A 314 18.18 -20.59 -9.38
C CYS A 314 19.03 -21.86 -9.23
N ARG A 315 18.40 -22.94 -8.75
CA ARG A 315 19.04 -24.25 -8.59
C ARG A 315 18.11 -25.33 -9.14
N ASP A 316 18.60 -26.12 -10.06
CA ASP A 316 17.86 -27.26 -10.64
C ASP A 316 16.46 -26.89 -11.20
N GLY A 317 16.31 -25.65 -11.69
CA GLY A 317 15.05 -25.13 -12.22
C GLY A 317 14.10 -24.52 -11.17
N GLU A 318 14.45 -24.60 -9.90
CA GLU A 318 13.73 -23.98 -8.78
C GLU A 318 14.34 -22.62 -8.42
N HIS A 319 13.49 -21.65 -8.11
CA HIS A 319 13.90 -20.30 -7.72
C HIS A 319 13.88 -20.16 -6.20
N LEU A 320 15.03 -19.82 -5.59
CA LEU A 320 15.16 -19.59 -4.16
C LEU A 320 15.24 -18.09 -3.88
N VAL A 321 14.19 -17.51 -3.32
CA VAL A 321 14.12 -16.11 -2.89
C VAL A 321 14.60 -16.01 -1.45
N ARG A 322 15.59 -15.14 -1.17
CA ARG A 322 16.18 -14.95 0.16
C ARG A 322 15.69 -13.68 0.83
N LEU A 323 15.32 -13.78 2.10
CA LEU A 323 14.87 -12.67 2.94
C LEU A 323 15.98 -12.19 3.88
N THR A 324 15.79 -10.98 4.43
CA THR A 324 16.78 -10.36 5.33
C THR A 324 17.01 -11.14 6.62
N ASP A 325 15.99 -11.85 7.13
CA ASP A 325 16.08 -12.69 8.32
C ASP A 325 16.77 -14.05 8.10
N GLY A 326 17.21 -14.30 6.86
CA GLY A 326 17.87 -15.54 6.45
C GLY A 326 16.93 -16.64 5.94
N GLN A 327 15.62 -16.43 5.99
CA GLN A 327 14.64 -17.35 5.41
C GLN A 327 14.79 -17.43 3.89
N ARG A 328 14.33 -18.56 3.32
CA ARG A 328 14.32 -18.82 1.88
C ARG A 328 12.96 -19.38 1.50
N ILE A 329 12.47 -18.93 0.36
CA ILE A 329 11.21 -19.41 -0.22
C ILE A 329 11.55 -20.04 -1.57
N ALA A 330 11.19 -21.32 -1.73
CA ALA A 330 11.27 -22.01 -3.00
C ALA A 330 10.03 -21.67 -3.85
N ALA A 331 10.24 -21.31 -5.11
CA ALA A 331 9.17 -20.91 -6.00
C ALA A 331 9.34 -21.52 -7.40
N GLY A 332 8.22 -21.93 -8.00
CA GLY A 332 8.19 -22.36 -9.41
C GLY A 332 8.51 -21.21 -10.35
N ALA A 333 8.03 -19.99 -10.04
CA ALA A 333 8.31 -18.78 -10.80
C ALA A 333 8.44 -17.55 -9.86
N VAL A 334 9.06 -16.47 -10.38
CA VAL A 334 9.22 -15.20 -9.65
C VAL A 334 8.81 -14.02 -10.52
N ILE A 335 8.00 -13.10 -9.97
CA ILE A 335 7.75 -11.78 -10.58
C ILE A 335 8.50 -10.72 -9.80
N ALA A 336 9.53 -10.12 -10.40
CA ALA A 336 10.24 -8.98 -9.85
C ALA A 336 9.51 -7.67 -10.20
N ALA A 337 8.80 -7.10 -9.22
CA ALA A 337 8.08 -5.84 -9.31
C ALA A 337 8.55 -4.81 -8.25
N PRO A 338 9.88 -4.66 -7.99
CA PRO A 338 10.41 -3.89 -6.86
C PRO A 338 10.23 -2.37 -7.03
N GLY A 339 9.81 -1.93 -8.20
CA GLY A 339 9.61 -0.52 -8.52
C GLY A 339 10.92 0.29 -8.53
N ILE A 340 10.78 1.59 -8.22
CA ILE A 340 11.88 2.56 -8.19
C ILE A 340 11.97 3.23 -6.83
N ALA A 341 13.19 3.60 -6.41
CA ALA A 341 13.43 4.50 -5.28
C ALA A 341 13.62 5.94 -5.79
N TRP A 342 13.31 6.93 -4.96
CA TRP A 342 13.60 8.32 -5.31
C TRP A 342 15.11 8.54 -5.39
N ARG A 343 15.54 9.18 -6.47
CA ARG A 343 16.94 9.62 -6.61
C ARG A 343 17.26 10.67 -5.57
N ARG A 344 18.38 10.49 -4.86
CA ARG A 344 18.85 11.43 -3.84
C ARG A 344 19.61 12.57 -4.47
N LEU A 345 19.57 13.77 -3.84
CA LEU A 345 20.37 14.92 -4.25
C LEU A 345 21.86 14.70 -4.00
N GLY A 346 22.19 13.88 -2.99
CA GLY A 346 23.58 13.60 -2.61
C GLY A 346 24.26 14.75 -1.88
N VAL A 347 23.49 15.67 -1.29
CA VAL A 347 23.97 16.77 -0.44
C VAL A 347 23.86 16.32 1.02
N PRO A 348 24.98 16.02 1.71
CA PRO A 348 24.94 15.37 3.04
C PRO A 348 24.08 16.11 4.05
N GLN A 349 24.17 17.43 4.13
CA GLN A 349 23.41 18.26 5.06
C GLN A 349 21.89 18.15 4.83
N LEU A 350 21.45 18.00 3.57
CA LEU A 350 20.03 17.81 3.23
C LEU A 350 19.57 16.40 3.56
N GLU A 351 20.43 15.40 3.44
CA GLU A 351 20.09 14.00 3.77
C GLU A 351 19.83 13.83 5.29
N GLU A 352 20.51 14.59 6.13
CA GLU A 352 20.28 14.62 7.58
C GLU A 352 18.93 15.27 7.95
N LEU A 353 18.41 16.15 7.09
CA LEU A 353 17.16 16.87 7.28
C LEU A 353 15.96 16.20 6.60
N VAL A 354 16.10 14.97 6.08
CA VAL A 354 14.99 14.22 5.49
C VAL A 354 13.91 13.96 6.55
N GLY A 355 12.66 14.32 6.22
CA GLY A 355 11.52 14.31 7.14
C GLY A 355 11.42 15.55 8.04
N SER A 356 12.46 16.38 8.05
CA SER A 356 12.54 17.61 8.86
C SER A 356 12.72 18.86 7.98
N GLY A 357 11.91 18.95 6.92
CA GLY A 357 11.93 20.03 5.94
C GLY A 357 12.49 19.60 4.58
N VAL A 358 13.14 18.44 4.45
CA VAL A 358 13.55 17.87 3.16
C VAL A 358 12.71 16.63 2.87
N PHE A 359 12.04 16.58 1.72
CA PHE A 359 11.10 15.52 1.37
C PHE A 359 11.40 15.00 -0.03
N TYR A 360 11.51 13.66 -0.17
CA TYR A 360 11.62 12.98 -1.45
C TYR A 360 10.26 12.49 -1.90
N GLY A 361 9.74 13.08 -2.99
CA GLY A 361 8.38 12.87 -3.44
C GLY A 361 7.39 13.87 -2.83
N ALA A 362 6.09 13.64 -3.03
CA ALA A 362 5.02 14.47 -2.50
C ALA A 362 4.18 13.67 -1.51
N ALA A 363 4.47 13.78 -0.22
CA ALA A 363 3.60 13.23 0.82
C ALA A 363 2.44 14.21 1.10
N GLY A 364 1.20 13.73 1.02
CA GLY A 364 0.00 14.56 1.20
C GLY A 364 -0.11 15.21 2.58
N SER A 365 0.47 14.57 3.62
CA SER A 365 0.45 15.03 5.01
C SER A 365 1.23 16.33 5.22
N GLU A 366 2.34 16.53 4.48
CA GLU A 366 3.25 17.66 4.67
C GLU A 366 2.78 18.92 3.91
N LEU A 367 1.95 18.78 2.90
CA LEU A 367 1.50 19.89 2.08
C LEU A 367 0.70 20.93 2.87
N ARG A 368 -0.15 20.51 3.81
CA ARG A 368 -0.90 21.41 4.69
C ARG A 368 -0.03 22.08 5.74
N ALA A 369 1.05 21.42 6.18
CA ALA A 369 1.99 22.01 7.13
C ALA A 369 2.81 23.16 6.52
N MET A 370 2.76 23.33 5.20
CA MET A 370 3.45 24.41 4.47
C MET A 370 2.64 25.71 4.39
N GLU A 371 1.50 25.80 5.07
CA GLU A 371 0.66 26.98 5.05
C GLU A 371 1.42 28.23 5.52
N GLY A 372 1.42 29.28 4.65
CA GLY A 372 2.10 30.54 4.91
C GLY A 372 3.62 30.52 4.77
N HIS A 373 4.24 29.39 4.43
CA HIS A 373 5.69 29.23 4.28
C HIS A 373 6.18 29.40 2.85
N ASP A 374 7.48 29.74 2.69
CA ASP A 374 8.20 29.68 1.43
C ASP A 374 8.81 28.30 1.27
N VAL A 375 8.48 27.63 0.16
CA VAL A 375 8.89 26.25 -0.11
C VAL A 375 9.55 26.13 -1.48
N PHE A 376 10.43 25.14 -1.61
CA PHE A 376 11.19 24.90 -2.84
C PHE A 376 10.88 23.51 -3.39
N VAL A 377 10.84 23.40 -4.73
CA VAL A 377 10.63 22.13 -5.44
C VAL A 377 11.75 21.93 -6.44
N VAL A 378 12.57 20.88 -6.30
CA VAL A 378 13.60 20.51 -7.27
C VAL A 378 13.03 19.49 -8.25
N GLY A 379 13.05 19.84 -9.52
CA GLY A 379 12.61 18.96 -10.61
C GLY A 379 11.86 19.70 -11.71
N ALA A 380 11.77 19.08 -12.89
CA ALA A 380 11.13 19.64 -14.07
C ALA A 380 10.14 18.66 -14.76
N GLY A 381 9.87 17.49 -14.15
CA GLY A 381 8.92 16.52 -14.68
C GLY A 381 7.49 16.74 -14.19
N ASN A 382 6.53 15.93 -14.69
CA ASN A 382 5.13 16.03 -14.33
C ASN A 382 4.87 15.92 -12.82
N SER A 383 5.61 15.04 -12.11
CA SER A 383 5.48 14.92 -10.66
C SER A 383 5.85 16.21 -9.92
N ALA A 384 6.95 16.87 -10.36
CA ALA A 384 7.34 18.16 -9.80
C ALA A 384 6.28 19.24 -10.07
N GLY A 385 5.73 19.29 -11.30
CA GLY A 385 4.66 20.22 -11.65
C GLY A 385 3.39 20.03 -10.83
N GLN A 386 2.93 18.80 -10.68
CA GLN A 386 1.74 18.47 -9.87
C GLN A 386 1.93 18.85 -8.39
N THR A 387 3.10 18.52 -7.83
CA THR A 387 3.45 18.89 -6.44
C THR A 387 3.50 20.39 -6.25
N THR A 388 4.11 21.11 -7.19
CA THR A 388 4.19 22.57 -7.16
C THR A 388 2.81 23.22 -7.14
N LEU A 389 1.91 22.81 -8.03
CA LEU A 389 0.54 23.30 -8.07
C LEU A 389 -0.26 22.96 -6.81
N HIS A 390 0.00 21.80 -6.22
CA HIS A 390 -0.65 21.42 -4.96
C HIS A 390 -0.14 22.25 -3.78
N LEU A 391 1.18 22.43 -3.66
CA LEU A 391 1.81 23.28 -2.64
C LEU A 391 1.33 24.75 -2.75
N ALA A 392 1.15 25.27 -3.96
CA ALA A 392 0.72 26.64 -4.20
C ALA A 392 -0.65 26.97 -3.60
N ARG A 393 -1.46 25.98 -3.25
CA ARG A 393 -2.76 26.16 -2.57
C ARG A 393 -2.62 26.53 -1.09
N TYR A 394 -1.46 26.24 -0.49
CA TYR A 394 -1.22 26.39 0.95
C TYR A 394 -0.04 27.32 1.23
N ALA A 395 1.06 27.13 0.51
CA ALA A 395 2.29 27.87 0.70
C ALA A 395 2.14 29.36 0.33
N ARG A 396 2.87 30.21 1.03
CA ARG A 396 2.99 31.64 0.68
C ARG A 396 3.61 31.79 -0.71
N ARG A 397 4.68 31.05 -0.97
CA ARG A 397 5.39 31.03 -2.26
C ARG A 397 5.98 29.66 -2.51
N VAL A 398 5.88 29.20 -3.75
CA VAL A 398 6.55 27.99 -4.22
C VAL A 398 7.59 28.38 -5.27
N THR A 399 8.84 27.96 -5.07
CA THR A 399 9.91 28.20 -6.05
C THR A 399 10.34 26.86 -6.64
N MET A 400 10.13 26.69 -7.95
CA MET A 400 10.66 25.54 -8.69
C MET A 400 12.11 25.79 -9.09
N LEU A 401 12.98 24.84 -8.76
CA LEU A 401 14.39 24.83 -9.13
C LEU A 401 14.61 23.83 -10.25
N VAL A 402 14.98 24.32 -11.42
CA VAL A 402 15.10 23.56 -12.64
C VAL A 402 16.53 23.64 -13.14
N ARG A 403 17.22 22.51 -13.19
CA ARG A 403 18.62 22.43 -13.66
C ARG A 403 18.76 22.73 -15.14
N GLY A 404 17.70 22.50 -15.93
CA GLY A 404 17.65 22.74 -17.37
C GLY A 404 17.24 24.15 -17.75
N ASP A 405 17.04 24.35 -19.04
CA ASP A 405 16.72 25.61 -19.71
C ASP A 405 15.19 25.84 -19.87
N SER A 406 14.37 24.82 -19.65
CA SER A 406 12.91 24.95 -19.77
C SER A 406 12.16 23.84 -19.05
N LEU A 407 10.86 24.06 -18.79
CA LEU A 407 9.93 23.05 -18.27
C LEU A 407 9.35 22.19 -19.41
N GLU A 408 9.16 22.75 -20.57
CA GLU A 408 8.45 22.18 -21.72
C GLU A 408 9.08 20.88 -22.23
N ARG A 409 10.38 20.68 -22.00
CA ARG A 409 11.12 19.48 -22.45
C ARG A 409 10.70 18.21 -21.71
N THR A 410 10.20 18.31 -20.47
CA THR A 410 9.98 17.17 -19.58
C THR A 410 8.63 17.19 -18.87
N MET A 411 7.88 18.28 -19.01
CA MET A 411 6.58 18.49 -18.36
C MET A 411 5.47 18.62 -19.41
N SER A 412 4.30 18.08 -19.10
CA SER A 412 3.11 18.20 -19.93
C SER A 412 2.68 19.66 -20.07
N ASP A 413 2.22 20.04 -21.26
CA ASP A 413 1.87 21.42 -21.62
C ASP A 413 0.79 22.04 -20.69
N TYR A 414 -0.20 21.26 -20.28
CA TYR A 414 -1.22 21.76 -19.35
C TYR A 414 -0.63 22.17 -17.99
N LEU A 415 0.33 21.40 -17.44
CA LEU A 415 1.01 21.72 -16.17
C LEU A 415 1.86 22.98 -16.31
N THR A 416 2.61 23.07 -17.39
CA THR A 416 3.46 24.24 -17.67
C THR A 416 2.64 25.53 -17.77
N ARG A 417 1.47 25.47 -18.43
CA ARG A 417 0.55 26.61 -18.52
C ARG A 417 -0.03 26.99 -17.15
N GLU A 418 -0.47 26.02 -16.38
CA GLU A 418 -1.05 26.25 -15.05
C GLU A 418 -0.01 26.82 -14.08
N ILE A 419 1.23 26.30 -14.09
CA ILE A 419 2.35 26.83 -13.30
C ILE A 419 2.62 28.30 -13.64
N LYS A 420 2.72 28.64 -14.94
CA LYS A 420 2.98 30.01 -15.40
C LYS A 420 1.83 30.97 -15.06
N ALA A 421 0.59 30.48 -14.95
CA ALA A 421 -0.59 31.28 -14.61
C ALA A 421 -0.78 31.45 -13.10
N THR A 422 -0.08 30.70 -12.26
CA THR A 422 -0.26 30.72 -10.79
C THR A 422 0.67 31.76 -10.14
N ALA A 423 0.10 32.79 -9.56
CA ALA A 423 0.80 34.00 -9.12
C ALA A 423 1.86 33.79 -8.03
N ASN A 424 1.67 32.80 -7.14
CA ASN A 424 2.63 32.51 -6.06
C ASN A 424 3.66 31.42 -6.43
N ILE A 425 3.75 31.04 -7.71
CA ILE A 425 4.79 30.15 -8.20
C ILE A 425 5.88 30.94 -8.94
N ALA A 426 7.12 30.68 -8.60
CA ALA A 426 8.28 31.17 -9.33
C ALA A 426 9.07 29.97 -9.90
N VAL A 427 9.58 30.11 -11.15
CA VAL A 427 10.45 29.11 -11.79
C VAL A 427 11.84 29.69 -11.95
N ARG A 428 12.84 29.01 -11.41
CA ARG A 428 14.26 29.36 -11.56
C ARG A 428 14.94 28.30 -12.40
N LEU A 429 15.25 28.64 -13.63
CA LEU A 429 15.99 27.81 -14.59
C LEU A 429 17.48 27.85 -14.25
N HIS A 430 18.23 26.88 -14.77
CA HIS A 430 19.68 26.75 -14.58
C HIS A 430 20.13 26.74 -13.12
N THR A 431 19.22 26.42 -12.18
CA THR A 431 19.45 26.54 -10.75
C THR A 431 19.47 25.17 -10.08
N GLU A 432 20.45 24.94 -9.22
CA GLU A 432 20.54 23.72 -8.39
C GLU A 432 20.76 24.08 -6.91
N VAL A 433 20.41 23.13 -6.03
CA VAL A 433 20.69 23.23 -4.59
C VAL A 433 22.04 22.60 -4.34
N THR A 434 22.94 23.33 -3.68
CA THR A 434 24.30 22.87 -3.38
C THR A 434 24.51 22.61 -1.89
N GLU A 435 23.76 23.28 -1.00
CA GLU A 435 23.88 23.13 0.45
C GLU A 435 22.52 23.34 1.13
N GLY A 436 22.37 22.78 2.31
CA GLY A 436 21.23 22.99 3.19
C GLY A 436 21.66 23.29 4.63
N TYR A 437 20.90 24.14 5.31
CA TYR A 437 21.20 24.57 6.68
C TYR A 437 19.98 24.42 7.57
N GLY A 438 20.24 24.04 8.82
CA GLY A 438 19.21 23.99 9.84
C GLY A 438 19.66 23.21 11.08
N SER A 439 19.02 23.46 12.21
CA SER A 439 19.24 22.72 13.44
C SER A 439 18.00 21.90 13.79
N GLY A 440 17.98 20.63 13.33
CA GLY A 440 16.83 19.73 13.53
C GLY A 440 15.68 19.94 12.55
N HIS A 441 15.71 21.00 11.72
CA HIS A 441 14.79 21.25 10.59
C HIS A 441 15.46 22.17 9.57
N LEU A 442 14.95 22.16 8.33
CA LEU A 442 15.47 23.02 7.27
C LEU A 442 15.15 24.49 7.57
N GLU A 443 16.15 25.35 7.48
CA GLU A 443 16.04 26.80 7.70
C GLU A 443 16.46 27.61 6.47
N ALA A 444 17.47 27.14 5.71
CA ALA A 444 17.96 27.81 4.52
C ALA A 444 18.58 26.84 3.52
N LEU A 445 18.68 27.29 2.26
CA LEU A 445 19.31 26.59 1.14
C LEU A 445 20.35 27.49 0.48
N THR A 446 21.46 26.93 0.00
CA THR A 446 22.32 27.59 -0.99
C THR A 446 21.86 27.15 -2.38
N LEU A 447 21.48 28.13 -3.20
CA LEU A 447 21.12 27.96 -4.60
C LEU A 447 22.25 28.45 -5.48
N HIS A 448 22.65 27.64 -6.47
CA HIS A 448 23.67 28.00 -7.46
C HIS A 448 23.03 28.17 -8.85
N ASP A 449 23.08 29.38 -9.39
CA ASP A 449 22.73 29.68 -10.76
C ASP A 449 23.91 29.37 -11.67
N LYS A 450 23.78 28.32 -12.47
CA LYS A 450 24.87 27.84 -13.36
C LYS A 450 25.18 28.78 -14.53
N LEU A 451 24.19 29.60 -14.93
CA LEU A 451 24.39 30.52 -16.03
C LEU A 451 25.14 31.79 -15.58
N ALA A 452 24.78 32.30 -14.42
CA ALA A 452 25.41 33.47 -13.84
C ALA A 452 26.68 33.12 -13.00
N ASP A 453 26.94 31.84 -12.78
CA ASP A 453 27.98 31.30 -11.87
C ASP A 453 27.94 31.98 -10.49
N ARG A 454 26.72 32.08 -9.93
CA ARG A 454 26.47 32.79 -8.68
C ARG A 454 25.72 31.92 -7.68
N ALA A 455 26.25 31.83 -6.47
CA ALA A 455 25.58 31.21 -5.35
C ALA A 455 24.89 32.27 -4.48
N GLU A 456 23.71 31.93 -3.96
CA GLU A 456 23.01 32.73 -2.97
C GLU A 456 22.35 31.85 -1.90
N GLN A 457 22.32 32.33 -0.67
CA GLN A 457 21.62 31.67 0.42
C GLN A 457 20.22 32.25 0.55
N VAL A 458 19.21 31.40 0.61
CA VAL A 458 17.80 31.80 0.72
C VAL A 458 17.13 31.09 1.91
N PRO A 459 16.27 31.78 2.66
CA PRO A 459 15.46 31.12 3.69
C PRO A 459 14.52 30.10 3.04
N ALA A 460 14.39 28.91 3.66
CA ALA A 460 13.55 27.82 3.14
C ALA A 460 12.94 27.03 4.30
N ALA A 461 11.63 26.94 4.35
CA ALA A 461 10.95 26.10 5.32
C ALA A 461 10.88 24.64 4.89
N ALA A 462 10.84 24.38 3.56
CA ALA A 462 10.86 23.03 3.03
C ALA A 462 11.44 22.95 1.62
N LEU A 463 12.01 21.77 1.32
CA LEU A 463 12.54 21.36 0.02
C LEU A 463 11.90 20.03 -0.40
N PHE A 464 11.17 20.04 -1.50
CA PHE A 464 10.60 18.84 -2.12
C PHE A 464 11.45 18.41 -3.33
N VAL A 465 11.99 17.20 -3.30
CA VAL A 465 12.91 16.68 -4.31
C VAL A 465 12.20 15.68 -5.21
N LEU A 466 12.02 16.03 -6.49
CA LEU A 466 11.31 15.23 -7.51
C LEU A 466 12.14 15.11 -8.79
N ILE A 467 13.35 14.56 -8.66
CA ILE A 467 14.35 14.43 -9.74
C ILE A 467 14.37 13.05 -10.39
N GLY A 468 13.31 12.28 -10.26
CA GLY A 468 13.16 10.94 -10.80
C GLY A 468 13.55 9.84 -9.83
N GLY A 469 13.60 8.60 -10.32
CA GLY A 469 13.85 7.43 -9.51
C GLY A 469 14.90 6.49 -10.12
N GLU A 470 15.42 5.61 -9.28
CA GLU A 470 16.34 4.54 -9.63
C GLU A 470 15.69 3.18 -9.35
N PRO A 471 15.85 2.18 -10.23
CA PRO A 471 15.24 0.88 -10.04
C PRO A 471 15.84 0.14 -8.84
N ARG A 472 14.99 -0.49 -8.01
CA ARG A 472 15.39 -1.26 -6.83
C ARG A 472 15.78 -2.68 -7.20
N THR A 473 16.86 -2.85 -7.94
CA THR A 473 17.28 -4.12 -8.53
C THR A 473 18.59 -4.69 -7.98
N GLN A 474 19.13 -4.10 -6.90
CA GLN A 474 20.43 -4.46 -6.32
C GLN A 474 20.45 -5.88 -5.74
N TRP A 475 19.30 -6.41 -5.30
CA TRP A 475 19.14 -7.75 -4.75
C TRP A 475 19.14 -8.85 -5.83
N LEU A 476 18.91 -8.50 -7.09
CA LEU A 476 18.91 -9.44 -8.20
C LEU A 476 20.34 -9.89 -8.54
N PRO A 477 20.53 -11.19 -8.87
CA PRO A 477 21.84 -11.72 -9.27
C PRO A 477 22.33 -11.08 -10.57
N GLU A 478 23.65 -11.14 -10.82
CA GLU A 478 24.28 -10.63 -12.05
C GLU A 478 23.80 -11.34 -13.31
N ALA A 479 23.32 -12.57 -13.20
CA ALA A 479 22.72 -13.32 -14.30
C ALA A 479 21.49 -12.61 -14.90
N ILE A 480 20.77 -11.82 -14.11
CA ILE A 480 19.67 -11.00 -14.61
C ILE A 480 20.23 -9.72 -15.22
N GLN A 481 20.12 -9.63 -16.54
CA GLN A 481 20.66 -8.52 -17.34
C GLN A 481 19.91 -7.22 -17.06
N ARG A 482 20.69 -6.14 -16.91
CA ARG A 482 20.18 -4.81 -16.60
C ARG A 482 20.85 -3.77 -17.49
N ARG A 483 20.10 -2.73 -17.84
CA ARG A 483 20.61 -1.54 -18.51
C ARG A 483 20.29 -0.30 -17.68
N HIS A 484 21.31 0.41 -17.23
CA HIS A 484 21.18 1.52 -16.29
C HIS A 484 20.39 1.15 -15.01
N GLY A 485 20.58 -0.08 -14.51
CA GLY A 485 19.85 -0.63 -13.37
C GLY A 485 18.46 -1.21 -13.69
N TYR A 486 17.85 -0.90 -14.83
CA TYR A 486 16.55 -1.43 -15.26
C TYR A 486 16.66 -2.84 -15.83
N ILE A 487 15.72 -3.71 -15.49
CA ILE A 487 15.70 -5.12 -15.89
C ILE A 487 15.35 -5.25 -17.37
N LEU A 488 16.16 -5.98 -18.15
CA LEU A 488 15.84 -6.32 -19.53
C LEU A 488 14.85 -7.50 -19.58
N THR A 489 13.88 -7.44 -20.49
CA THR A 489 12.87 -8.48 -20.66
C THR A 489 12.60 -8.79 -22.12
N GLY A 490 12.17 -10.02 -22.40
CA GLY A 490 11.73 -10.46 -23.71
C GLY A 490 12.79 -10.17 -24.79
N ARG A 491 12.40 -9.46 -25.83
CA ARG A 491 13.29 -9.14 -26.96
C ARG A 491 14.52 -8.32 -26.59
N ASP A 492 14.50 -7.54 -25.52
CA ASP A 492 15.65 -6.74 -25.11
C ASP A 492 16.77 -7.61 -24.52
N VAL A 493 16.46 -8.84 -24.03
CA VAL A 493 17.45 -9.83 -23.55
C VAL A 493 18.32 -10.37 -24.70
N VAL A 494 17.76 -10.54 -25.89
CA VAL A 494 18.44 -11.18 -27.06
C VAL A 494 18.86 -10.18 -28.15
N ARG A 495 18.58 -8.90 -28.01
CA ARG A 495 18.70 -7.89 -29.07
C ARG A 495 20.14 -7.46 -29.39
N ASP A 496 21.04 -7.50 -28.43
CA ASP A 496 22.44 -7.19 -28.64
C ASP A 496 23.19 -8.49 -28.93
N GLY A 497 23.53 -8.79 -30.16
CA GLY A 497 24.17 -10.02 -30.64
C GLY A 497 25.31 -10.64 -29.80
N SER A 498 25.75 -9.95 -28.74
CA SER A 498 26.64 -10.43 -27.69
C SER A 498 25.93 -11.25 -26.60
N HIS A 499 24.59 -11.28 -26.52
CA HIS A 499 23.81 -11.84 -25.40
C HIS A 499 23.06 -13.13 -25.73
N SER A 500 23.00 -13.55 -27.01
CA SER A 500 22.41 -14.86 -27.39
C SER A 500 23.08 -16.05 -26.69
N SER A 501 24.34 -15.90 -26.24
CA SER A 501 25.07 -16.93 -25.51
C SER A 501 24.67 -17.07 -24.03
N ARG A 502 23.81 -16.18 -23.48
CA ARG A 502 23.39 -16.19 -22.06
C ARG A 502 21.96 -16.66 -21.85
N TRP A 503 21.13 -16.74 -22.90
CA TRP A 503 19.80 -17.32 -22.80
C TRP A 503 19.89 -18.85 -22.89
N PRO A 504 19.50 -19.61 -21.87
CA PRO A 504 19.82 -21.05 -21.77
C PRO A 504 18.82 -21.97 -22.45
N LEU A 505 17.67 -21.47 -22.92
CA LEU A 505 16.61 -22.28 -23.52
C LEU A 505 16.55 -22.13 -25.04
N ASP A 506 16.08 -23.18 -25.74
CA ASP A 506 15.91 -23.17 -27.20
C ASP A 506 14.78 -22.25 -27.68
N ARG A 507 13.75 -22.02 -26.82
CA ARG A 507 12.71 -21.02 -27.09
C ARG A 507 13.20 -19.59 -26.86
N ALA A 508 12.58 -18.62 -27.49
CA ALA A 508 12.80 -17.22 -27.16
C ALA A 508 12.28 -16.86 -25.74
N PRO A 509 12.85 -15.85 -25.07
CA PRO A 509 12.29 -15.32 -23.83
C PRO A 509 10.86 -14.82 -24.05
N LEU A 510 9.96 -15.13 -23.12
CA LEU A 510 8.59 -14.58 -23.11
C LEU A 510 8.62 -13.04 -22.91
N PRO A 511 7.57 -12.29 -23.28
CA PRO A 511 7.60 -10.82 -23.33
C PRO A 511 8.12 -10.09 -22.09
N LEU A 512 7.74 -10.54 -20.90
CA LEU A 512 8.18 -9.98 -19.61
C LEU A 512 9.22 -10.84 -18.90
N GLU A 513 9.65 -11.95 -19.50
CA GLU A 513 10.66 -12.84 -18.94
C GLU A 513 12.04 -12.18 -19.00
N THR A 514 12.80 -12.31 -17.93
CA THR A 514 14.18 -11.78 -17.82
C THR A 514 15.17 -12.71 -18.50
N SER A 515 16.47 -12.46 -18.36
CA SER A 515 17.53 -13.37 -18.82
C SER A 515 17.67 -14.65 -17.95
N MET A 516 16.88 -14.79 -16.91
CA MET A 516 16.76 -16.01 -16.08
C MET A 516 15.37 -16.60 -16.33
N PRO A 517 15.28 -17.79 -16.97
CA PRO A 517 13.98 -18.43 -17.24
C PRO A 517 13.13 -18.57 -15.97
N GLY A 518 11.80 -18.36 -16.08
CA GLY A 518 10.88 -18.40 -14.96
C GLY A 518 10.91 -17.18 -14.04
N VAL A 519 11.81 -16.21 -14.32
CA VAL A 519 11.84 -14.93 -13.62
C VAL A 519 11.33 -13.83 -14.54
N PHE A 520 10.23 -13.22 -14.17
CA PHE A 520 9.57 -12.14 -14.90
C PHE A 520 9.81 -10.79 -14.23
N ALA A 521 9.74 -9.70 -14.98
CA ALA A 521 9.80 -8.36 -14.42
C ALA A 521 8.59 -7.53 -14.86
N ALA A 522 8.00 -6.77 -13.91
CA ALA A 522 6.82 -5.95 -14.16
C ALA A 522 6.97 -4.54 -13.56
N GLY A 523 6.29 -3.57 -14.17
CA GLY A 523 6.22 -2.19 -13.70
C GLY A 523 7.49 -1.38 -13.92
N ASP A 524 7.71 -0.40 -13.05
CA ASP A 524 8.68 0.68 -13.25
C ASP A 524 10.16 0.23 -13.22
N ALA A 525 10.47 -0.93 -12.62
CA ALA A 525 11.82 -1.48 -12.61
C ALA A 525 12.25 -2.07 -13.97
N ARG A 526 11.31 -2.31 -14.89
CA ARG A 526 11.57 -2.87 -16.20
C ARG A 526 12.13 -1.80 -17.16
N TYR A 527 13.11 -2.18 -17.96
CA TYR A 527 13.66 -1.32 -19.02
C TYR A 527 12.56 -0.95 -20.02
N ARG A 528 12.49 0.32 -20.41
CA ARG A 528 11.47 0.88 -21.33
C ARG A 528 10.01 0.76 -20.84
N SER A 529 9.78 0.47 -19.57
CA SER A 529 8.41 0.52 -19.04
C SER A 529 7.83 1.94 -19.10
N ILE A 530 6.53 2.04 -19.35
CA ILE A 530 5.80 3.30 -19.29
C ILE A 530 5.50 3.60 -17.82
N LYS A 531 6.06 4.67 -17.26
CA LYS A 531 5.90 5.06 -15.86
C LYS A 531 4.49 5.59 -15.58
N ARG A 532 3.50 4.70 -15.59
CA ARG A 532 2.08 4.95 -15.33
C ARG A 532 1.50 3.80 -14.50
N VAL A 533 0.59 4.13 -13.58
CA VAL A 533 -0.05 3.13 -12.72
C VAL A 533 -0.79 2.08 -13.56
N ALA A 534 -1.59 2.49 -14.54
CA ALA A 534 -2.31 1.57 -15.41
C ALA A 534 -1.38 0.64 -16.22
N SER A 535 -0.23 1.15 -16.68
CA SER A 535 0.76 0.32 -17.38
C SER A 535 1.41 -0.69 -16.45
N ALA A 536 1.70 -0.31 -15.21
CA ALA A 536 2.25 -1.22 -14.20
C ALA A 536 1.25 -2.33 -13.85
N VAL A 537 -0.03 -1.99 -13.71
CA VAL A 537 -1.12 -2.96 -13.50
C VAL A 537 -1.21 -3.94 -14.68
N GLY A 538 -1.17 -3.43 -15.92
CA GLY A 538 -1.16 -4.27 -17.12
C GLY A 538 0.05 -5.19 -17.22
N ASP A 539 1.26 -4.70 -16.87
CA ASP A 539 2.46 -5.55 -16.79
C ASP A 539 2.25 -6.69 -15.77
N GLY A 540 1.69 -6.39 -14.57
CA GLY A 540 1.45 -7.39 -13.53
C GLY A 540 0.49 -8.50 -13.99
N ALA A 541 -0.66 -8.11 -14.56
CA ALA A 541 -1.64 -9.05 -15.09
C ALA A 541 -1.06 -9.91 -16.22
N THR A 542 -0.33 -9.30 -17.16
CA THR A 542 0.32 -10.01 -18.28
C THR A 542 1.38 -11.00 -17.77
N ALA A 543 2.14 -10.62 -16.73
CA ALA A 543 3.18 -11.49 -16.18
C ALA A 543 2.59 -12.80 -15.61
N VAL A 544 1.40 -12.76 -15.00
CA VAL A 544 0.75 -13.97 -14.47
C VAL A 544 0.39 -14.95 -15.59
N ARG A 545 -0.21 -14.48 -16.70
CA ARG A 545 -0.45 -15.32 -17.85
C ARG A 545 0.83 -16.02 -18.35
N LEU A 546 1.94 -15.27 -18.42
CA LEU A 546 3.23 -15.81 -18.85
C LEU A 546 3.82 -16.78 -17.83
N VAL A 547 3.54 -16.60 -16.53
CA VAL A 547 3.90 -17.56 -15.47
C VAL A 547 3.15 -18.88 -15.69
N HIS A 548 1.85 -18.87 -15.98
CA HIS A 548 1.10 -20.08 -16.31
C HIS A 548 1.67 -20.81 -17.53
N GLU A 549 2.02 -20.06 -18.59
CA GLU A 549 2.67 -20.62 -19.78
C GLU A 549 4.00 -21.27 -19.43
N TYR A 550 4.80 -20.64 -18.59
CA TYR A 550 6.10 -21.18 -18.14
C TYR A 550 5.95 -22.43 -17.28
N LEU A 551 5.06 -22.42 -16.28
CA LEU A 551 4.82 -23.55 -15.38
C LEU A 551 4.17 -24.74 -16.12
N GLY A 552 3.25 -24.47 -17.07
CA GLY A 552 2.61 -25.49 -17.91
C GLY A 552 3.58 -26.17 -18.88
N ALA A 553 4.57 -25.46 -19.39
CA ALA A 553 5.59 -26.02 -20.30
C ALA A 553 6.53 -27.03 -19.60
N GLY A 554 6.56 -27.08 -18.26
CA GLY A 554 7.31 -28.06 -17.47
C GLY A 554 6.58 -29.39 -17.22
N GLN A 555 5.29 -29.51 -17.55
CA GLN A 555 4.53 -30.75 -17.43
C GLN A 555 4.53 -31.49 -18.78
N PRO A 556 4.98 -32.74 -18.88
CA PRO A 556 4.89 -33.51 -20.10
C PRO A 556 3.43 -33.93 -20.33
N GLY A 557 2.73 -33.28 -21.26
CA GLY A 557 1.51 -33.75 -21.86
C GLY A 557 0.25 -32.93 -21.64
N GLU A 558 0.11 -31.88 -22.44
CA GLU A 558 -1.11 -31.54 -23.16
C GLU A 558 -0.73 -30.38 -24.10
N PRO A 559 -0.98 -30.51 -25.44
CA PRO A 559 -0.79 -29.35 -26.31
C PRO A 559 -1.74 -28.24 -25.84
N PRO A 560 -1.37 -26.96 -25.98
CA PRO A 560 -2.29 -25.86 -25.69
C PRO A 560 -3.57 -26.06 -26.53
N PRO A 561 -4.75 -25.77 -25.97
CA PRO A 561 -5.99 -25.84 -26.76
C PRO A 561 -5.80 -24.93 -27.97
N ASP A 562 -6.06 -25.50 -29.16
CA ASP A 562 -6.04 -24.75 -30.42
C ASP A 562 -7.02 -23.58 -30.29
N GLU A 563 -6.54 -22.34 -30.49
CA GLU A 563 -7.35 -21.12 -30.50
C GLU A 563 -8.51 -21.13 -31.51
N ASP A 564 -8.59 -22.16 -32.38
CA ASP A 564 -9.59 -22.31 -33.45
C ASP A 564 -10.89 -23.00 -33.00
N ASP A 565 -11.04 -23.44 -31.73
CA ASP A 565 -12.23 -24.22 -31.30
C ASP A 565 -13.29 -23.38 -30.54
N GLU A 566 -13.04 -22.12 -30.22
CA GLU A 566 -14.04 -21.21 -29.60
C GLU A 566 -15.04 -20.62 -30.62
N ASP A 567 -14.77 -20.67 -31.94
CA ASP A 567 -15.69 -20.15 -32.98
C ASP A 567 -16.71 -21.17 -33.50
N ARG A 568 -16.83 -22.36 -32.86
CA ARG A 568 -17.74 -23.43 -33.30
C ARG A 568 -18.81 -23.89 -32.31
N LYS A 569 -19.12 -23.06 -31.28
CA LYS A 569 -20.29 -23.38 -30.42
C LYS A 569 -21.22 -22.21 -30.26
#